data_b8a3cefd8c8a093f8bd1368c3e4dfed8
#
_entry.id   b8a3cefd8c8a093f8bd1368c3e4dfed8
#
_cell.length_a   1.000
_cell.length_b   1.000
_cell.length_c   1.000
_cell.angle_alpha   90.00
_cell.angle_beta   90.00
_cell.angle_gamma   90.00
#
_symmetry.space_group_name_H-M   'P 1'
#
loop_
_entity.id
_entity.type
_entity.pdbx_description
1 polymer ?
#
loop_
_entity_poly.entity_id
_entity_poly.type
_entity_poly.pdbx_seq_one_letter_code
_entity_poly.pdbx_strand_id
1 'polypeptide(L)'
;MDINTKKLKKNAFRVSKVRGLTASRVRVPGGCCNADVMQQVVDIARKYGNGQIHLTTRQGFEIEGIHMEDMDKVNEMPQPIIDNLQINQNETGTGYPASGTRNVCACIGNRVCPFGNYNTAAFAKRIEKAIFPNDLHFKIALTGCANDCIKARMHDFGIIGMTEPQYDPNRCVSCGACVKGCD
;
A
#
# COMPACT_ATOMS: atom_id res chain seq x y z
N MET A 1 6.29 32.71 3.87
CA MET A 1 6.21 31.90 2.63
C MET A 1 4.93 31.11 2.70
N ASP A 2 3.95 31.41 1.86
CA ASP A 2 2.70 30.67 1.82
C ASP A 2 2.92 29.31 1.17
N ILE A 3 2.69 28.26 1.96
CA ILE A 3 2.92 26.89 1.52
C ILE A 3 1.72 26.44 0.69
N ASN A 4 1.94 26.17 -0.59
CA ASN A 4 0.90 25.57 -1.43
C ASN A 4 0.70 24.08 -1.07
N THR A 5 -0.21 23.82 -0.14
CA THR A 5 -0.49 22.48 0.37
C THR A 5 -1.01 21.51 -0.70
N LYS A 6 -1.64 22.01 -1.77
CA LYS A 6 -2.08 21.18 -2.90
C LYS A 6 -0.88 20.70 -3.71
N LYS A 7 0.09 21.58 -3.97
CA LYS A 7 1.33 21.23 -4.67
C LYS A 7 2.15 20.20 -3.88
N LEU A 8 2.26 20.37 -2.54
CA LEU A 8 2.92 19.39 -1.68
C LEU A 8 2.29 18.00 -1.82
N LYS A 9 0.97 17.91 -1.69
CA LYS A 9 0.25 16.63 -1.76
C LYS A 9 0.38 15.96 -3.12
N LYS A 10 0.43 16.72 -4.22
CA LYS A 10 0.63 16.17 -5.57
C LYS A 10 1.99 15.50 -5.73
N ASN A 11 2.99 15.95 -4.98
CA ASN A 11 4.38 15.45 -5.05
C ASN A 11 4.75 14.53 -3.87
N ALA A 12 3.79 13.83 -3.28
CA ALA A 12 4.00 12.89 -2.17
C ALA A 12 4.49 13.50 -0.85
N PHE A 13 4.45 14.81 -0.70
CA PHE A 13 4.87 15.47 0.54
C PHE A 13 3.68 15.83 1.44
N ARG A 14 3.94 15.80 2.74
CA ARG A 14 2.98 16.20 3.77
C ARG A 14 3.33 17.56 4.36
N VAL A 15 2.29 18.29 4.76
CA VAL A 15 2.49 19.47 5.62
C VAL A 15 2.99 19.00 6.99
N SER A 16 4.10 19.57 7.44
CA SER A 16 4.63 19.36 8.79
C SER A 16 4.11 20.44 9.74
N LYS A 17 4.03 20.10 11.04
CA LYS A 17 3.83 21.10 12.10
C LYS A 17 5.06 21.98 12.31
N VAL A 18 6.23 21.48 11.95
CA VAL A 18 7.49 22.22 12.06
C VAL A 18 7.69 23.06 10.81
N ARG A 19 7.83 24.36 11.00
CA ARG A 19 8.02 25.32 9.88
C ARG A 19 9.34 25.00 9.15
N GLY A 20 9.28 24.96 7.82
CA GLY A 20 10.44 24.66 6.96
C GLY A 20 10.70 23.17 6.73
N LEU A 21 9.99 22.29 7.45
CA LEU A 21 10.11 20.84 7.27
C LEU A 21 8.87 20.25 6.57
N THR A 22 9.08 19.11 5.95
CA THR A 22 8.05 18.28 5.35
C THR A 22 8.37 16.80 5.58
N ALA A 23 7.48 15.92 5.19
CA ALA A 23 7.72 14.47 5.14
C ALA A 23 7.31 13.93 3.76
N SER A 24 8.10 13.02 3.23
CA SER A 24 7.79 12.31 1.98
C SER A 24 7.10 11.00 2.26
N ARG A 25 6.08 10.67 1.46
CA ARG A 25 5.32 9.43 1.58
C ARG A 25 5.61 8.51 0.42
N VAL A 26 6.04 7.29 0.71
CA VAL A 26 6.27 6.23 -0.26
C VAL A 26 5.12 5.23 -0.22
N ARG A 27 4.44 5.03 -1.35
CA ARG A 27 3.37 4.04 -1.51
C ARG A 27 3.98 2.66 -1.74
N VAL A 28 3.40 1.65 -1.12
CA VAL A 28 3.78 0.24 -1.32
C VAL A 28 2.51 -0.59 -1.49
N PRO A 29 1.97 -0.71 -2.71
CA PRO A 29 0.74 -1.44 -2.95
C PRO A 29 0.81 -2.89 -2.48
N GLY A 30 -0.14 -3.26 -1.62
CA GLY A 30 -0.17 -4.59 -1.02
C GLY A 30 0.91 -4.86 0.03
N GLY A 31 1.61 -3.81 0.51
CA GLY A 31 2.64 -3.93 1.53
C GLY A 31 3.84 -4.79 1.14
N CYS A 32 4.07 -4.97 -0.16
CA CYS A 32 5.11 -5.87 -0.66
C CYS A 32 6.03 -5.16 -1.66
N CYS A 33 7.29 -4.98 -1.29
CA CYS A 33 8.33 -4.40 -2.13
C CYS A 33 9.63 -5.23 -2.05
N ASN A 34 10.56 -4.94 -2.95
CA ASN A 34 11.90 -5.52 -2.94
C ASN A 34 12.75 -4.92 -1.81
N ALA A 35 13.77 -5.65 -1.38
CA ALA A 35 14.75 -5.15 -0.43
C ALA A 35 15.46 -3.88 -0.91
N ASP A 36 15.72 -3.77 -2.23
CA ASP A 36 16.31 -2.57 -2.84
C ASP A 36 15.47 -1.31 -2.64
N VAL A 37 14.13 -1.44 -2.72
CA VAL A 37 13.21 -0.33 -2.42
C VAL A 37 13.35 0.11 -0.95
N MET A 38 13.46 -0.84 -0.03
CA MET A 38 13.71 -0.55 1.38
C MET A 38 15.03 0.17 1.58
N GLN A 39 16.09 -0.29 0.91
CA GLN A 39 17.41 0.34 0.99
C GLN A 39 17.38 1.79 0.48
N GLN A 40 16.71 2.03 -0.65
CA GLN A 40 16.55 3.38 -1.19
C GLN A 40 15.79 4.31 -0.23
N VAL A 41 14.74 3.82 0.43
CA VAL A 41 14.01 4.58 1.46
C VAL A 41 14.92 4.93 2.64
N VAL A 42 15.76 3.98 3.07
CA VAL A 42 16.77 4.21 4.13
C VAL A 42 17.78 5.28 3.72
N ASP A 43 18.29 5.20 2.49
CA ASP A 43 19.30 6.15 1.99
C ASP A 43 18.73 7.58 1.88
N ILE A 44 17.49 7.72 1.41
CA ILE A 44 16.79 9.01 1.39
C ILE A 44 16.60 9.55 2.82
N ALA A 45 16.15 8.70 3.75
CA ALA A 45 15.91 9.11 5.13
C ALA A 45 17.20 9.58 5.82
N ARG A 46 18.34 8.93 5.56
CA ARG A 46 19.65 9.31 6.11
C ARG A 46 20.21 10.58 5.47
N LYS A 47 20.00 10.77 4.17
CA LYS A 47 20.61 11.87 3.42
C LYS A 47 19.80 13.16 3.52
N TYR A 48 18.49 13.09 3.49
CA TYR A 48 17.61 14.26 3.39
C TYR A 48 16.61 14.39 4.54
N GLY A 49 16.36 13.33 5.28
CA GLY A 49 15.46 13.30 6.43
C GLY A 49 16.21 13.41 7.77
N ASN A 50 15.51 13.13 8.84
CA ASN A 50 16.07 13.05 10.20
C ASN A 50 16.62 11.65 10.55
N GLY A 51 16.72 10.74 9.58
CA GLY A 51 17.15 9.36 9.76
C GLY A 51 16.06 8.41 10.26
N GLN A 52 14.83 8.90 10.46
CA GLN A 52 13.68 8.09 10.89
C GLN A 52 12.76 7.79 9.74
N ILE A 53 12.19 6.59 9.78
CA ILE A 53 11.19 6.13 8.81
C ILE A 53 9.95 5.67 9.60
N HIS A 54 8.82 6.28 9.32
CA HIS A 54 7.54 5.90 9.90
C HIS A 54 6.84 4.87 9.01
N LEU A 55 6.51 3.71 9.58
CA LEU A 55 5.67 2.70 8.94
C LEU A 55 4.20 3.11 9.10
N THR A 56 3.55 3.40 8.00
CA THR A 56 2.16 3.85 8.05
C THR A 56 1.19 2.69 8.28
N THR A 57 0.05 2.96 8.88
CA THR A 57 -1.04 1.98 9.03
C THR A 57 -1.55 1.43 7.70
N ARG A 58 -1.15 2.04 6.59
CA ARG A 58 -1.51 1.64 5.23
C ARG A 58 -0.38 0.95 4.49
N GLN A 59 0.60 0.41 5.23
CA GLN A 59 1.72 -0.35 4.69
C GLN A 59 2.64 0.43 3.74
N GLY A 60 2.66 1.74 3.85
CA GLY A 60 3.64 2.59 3.17
C GLY A 60 4.67 3.13 4.15
N PHE A 61 5.61 3.92 3.65
CA PHE A 61 6.63 4.59 4.44
C PHE A 61 6.40 6.10 4.45
N GLU A 62 6.74 6.75 5.54
CA GLU A 62 6.91 8.20 5.61
C GLU A 62 8.32 8.51 6.08
N ILE A 63 9.04 9.34 5.31
CA ILE A 63 10.38 9.82 5.63
C ILE A 63 10.20 11.21 6.23
N GLU A 64 10.59 11.36 7.48
CA GLU A 64 10.38 12.57 8.26
C GLU A 64 11.57 13.53 8.19
N GLY A 65 11.32 14.81 8.50
CA GLY A 65 12.36 15.81 8.70
C GLY A 65 13.04 16.33 7.43
N ILE A 66 12.41 16.18 6.28
CA ILE A 66 12.93 16.69 5.01
C ILE A 66 12.79 18.22 4.98
N HIS A 67 13.86 18.93 4.65
CA HIS A 67 13.81 20.37 4.43
C HIS A 67 13.06 20.70 3.14
N MET A 68 12.24 21.77 3.17
CA MET A 68 11.42 22.14 2.01
C MET A 68 12.27 22.54 0.80
N GLU A 69 13.48 23.02 0.99
CA GLU A 69 14.47 23.35 -0.05
C GLU A 69 15.06 22.11 -0.75
N ASP A 70 14.99 20.93 -0.10
CA ASP A 70 15.47 19.67 -0.67
C ASP A 70 14.37 18.86 -1.36
N MET A 71 13.14 19.36 -1.39
CA MET A 71 12.00 18.64 -1.96
C MET A 71 12.21 18.21 -3.42
N ASP A 72 12.78 19.08 -4.24
CA ASP A 72 13.00 18.77 -5.65
C ASP A 72 14.03 17.63 -5.81
N LYS A 73 15.09 17.66 -5.02
CA LYS A 73 16.11 16.59 -4.99
C LYS A 73 15.54 15.25 -4.51
N VAL A 74 14.72 15.30 -3.45
CA VAL A 74 14.04 14.10 -2.94
C VAL A 74 13.04 13.57 -3.96
N ASN A 75 12.39 14.43 -4.72
CA ASN A 75 11.38 14.06 -5.70
C ASN A 75 11.97 13.32 -6.93
N GLU A 76 13.24 13.53 -7.24
CA GLU A 76 13.97 12.82 -8.30
C GLU A 76 14.36 11.38 -7.89
N MET A 77 14.54 11.13 -6.58
CA MET A 77 15.00 9.85 -6.07
C MET A 77 13.97 8.72 -6.06
N PRO A 78 12.64 8.97 -5.91
CA PRO A 78 11.64 7.91 -5.93
C PRO A 78 11.42 7.25 -7.31
N GLN A 79 11.97 7.77 -8.40
CA GLN A 79 11.71 7.21 -9.72
C GLN A 79 12.05 5.71 -9.82
N PRO A 80 13.21 5.22 -9.36
CA PRO A 80 13.49 3.79 -9.33
C PRO A 80 12.51 2.99 -8.46
N ILE A 81 11.99 3.60 -7.38
CA ILE A 81 10.98 2.98 -6.52
C ILE A 81 9.65 2.85 -7.28
N ILE A 82 9.24 3.91 -7.98
CA ILE A 82 8.02 3.96 -8.80
C ILE A 82 8.08 2.89 -9.88
N ASP A 83 9.20 2.79 -10.58
CA ASP A 83 9.43 1.83 -11.66
C ASP A 83 9.38 0.39 -11.14
N ASN A 84 10.05 0.10 -10.04
CA ASN A 84 10.04 -1.21 -9.40
C ASN A 84 8.66 -1.64 -8.89
N LEU A 85 7.89 -0.69 -8.36
CA LEU A 85 6.53 -0.94 -7.89
C LEU A 85 5.51 -0.92 -9.02
N GLN A 86 5.92 -0.52 -10.23
CA GLN A 86 5.06 -0.37 -11.40
C GLN A 86 3.85 0.54 -11.14
N ILE A 87 4.06 1.60 -10.38
CA ILE A 87 3.06 2.63 -10.09
C ILE A 87 3.15 3.72 -11.14
N ASN A 88 2.02 4.34 -11.46
CA ASN A 88 1.98 5.55 -12.30
C ASN A 88 2.60 5.41 -13.70
N GLN A 89 2.46 4.26 -14.33
CA GLN A 89 3.02 3.99 -15.66
C GLN A 89 2.42 4.84 -16.80
N ASN A 90 1.34 5.55 -16.54
CA ASN A 90 0.57 6.28 -17.57
C ASN A 90 0.79 7.80 -17.54
N GLU A 91 1.57 8.34 -16.60
CA GLU A 91 1.82 9.78 -16.49
C GLU A 91 3.29 10.12 -16.71
N THR A 92 3.54 10.95 -17.70
CA THR A 92 4.84 11.58 -17.99
C THR A 92 5.01 12.88 -17.20
N GLY A 93 4.70 12.87 -15.91
CA GLY A 93 4.79 14.05 -15.05
C GLY A 93 5.98 14.00 -14.13
N THR A 94 6.53 15.15 -13.80
CA THR A 94 7.54 15.28 -12.75
C THR A 94 6.90 15.14 -11.39
N GLY A 95 7.41 14.22 -10.59
CA GLY A 95 7.00 14.00 -9.21
C GLY A 95 6.14 12.76 -9.00
N TYR A 96 6.12 12.32 -7.77
CA TYR A 96 5.39 11.15 -7.32
C TYR A 96 4.08 11.58 -6.63
N PRO A 97 2.92 11.49 -7.31
CA PRO A 97 1.66 11.94 -6.72
C PRO A 97 1.25 11.03 -5.56
N ALA A 98 1.03 11.61 -4.39
CA ALA A 98 0.54 10.91 -3.21
C ALA A 98 -0.85 11.35 -2.77
N SER A 99 -1.44 12.29 -3.49
CA SER A 99 -2.82 12.73 -3.22
C SER A 99 -3.83 11.76 -3.85
N GLY A 100 -4.98 11.67 -3.24
CA GLY A 100 -6.09 10.89 -3.74
C GLY A 100 -6.21 9.53 -3.07
N THR A 101 -6.46 8.48 -3.83
CA THR A 101 -6.65 7.13 -3.32
C THR A 101 -5.49 6.71 -2.44
N ARG A 102 -5.81 6.24 -1.25
CA ARG A 102 -4.81 5.77 -0.29
C ARG A 102 -4.14 4.49 -0.77
N ASN A 103 -2.92 4.24 -0.30
CA ASN A 103 -2.21 2.99 -0.61
C ASN A 103 -3.12 1.78 -0.37
N VAL A 104 -3.21 0.88 -1.34
CA VAL A 104 -3.99 -0.36 -1.21
C VAL A 104 -3.29 -1.28 -0.24
N CYS A 105 -3.95 -1.59 0.89
CA CYS A 105 -3.40 -2.49 1.91
C CYS A 105 -3.74 -3.93 1.57
N ALA A 106 -2.85 -4.87 1.92
CA ALA A 106 -3.13 -6.29 1.77
C ALA A 106 -2.47 -7.12 2.87
N CYS A 107 -3.10 -8.20 3.29
CA CYS A 107 -2.42 -9.21 4.08
C CYS A 107 -1.43 -9.98 3.21
N ILE A 108 -0.62 -10.87 3.82
CA ILE A 108 0.41 -11.63 3.09
C ILE A 108 -0.16 -12.59 2.02
N GLY A 109 -1.43 -12.98 2.16
CA GLY A 109 -2.15 -13.83 1.21
C GLY A 109 -1.55 -15.23 1.05
N ASN A 110 -2.00 -15.93 0.01
CA ASN A 110 -1.59 -17.32 -0.26
C ASN A 110 -0.14 -17.51 -0.69
N ARG A 111 0.66 -16.45 -0.75
CA ARG A 111 2.11 -16.57 -1.00
C ARG A 111 2.84 -17.27 0.16
N VAL A 112 2.31 -17.14 1.38
CA VAL A 112 2.90 -17.71 2.60
C VAL A 112 1.83 -18.27 3.52
N CYS A 113 0.68 -17.60 3.67
CA CYS A 113 -0.36 -18.00 4.61
C CYS A 113 -1.16 -19.19 4.08
N PRO A 114 -1.26 -20.31 4.85
CA PRO A 114 -2.02 -21.49 4.44
C PRO A 114 -3.53 -21.24 4.32
N PHE A 115 -4.06 -20.24 5.03
CA PHE A 115 -5.47 -19.87 4.98
C PHE A 115 -5.83 -18.92 3.84
N GLY A 116 -4.82 -18.41 3.12
CA GLY A 116 -5.05 -17.44 2.04
C GLY A 116 -5.62 -18.09 0.79
N ASN A 117 -6.77 -17.60 0.31
CA ASN A 117 -7.43 -18.12 -0.89
C ASN A 117 -6.90 -17.54 -2.19
N TYR A 118 -6.17 -16.39 -2.13
CA TYR A 118 -5.63 -15.73 -3.32
C TYR A 118 -4.38 -14.90 -3.02
N ASN A 119 -3.67 -14.50 -4.07
CA ASN A 119 -2.50 -13.63 -3.98
C ASN A 119 -2.94 -12.17 -3.81
N THR A 120 -3.06 -11.73 -2.57
CA THR A 120 -3.52 -10.41 -2.19
C THR A 120 -2.60 -9.29 -2.67
N ALA A 121 -1.27 -9.50 -2.63
CA ALA A 121 -0.30 -8.49 -3.07
C ALA A 121 -0.34 -8.28 -4.59
N ALA A 122 -0.46 -9.35 -5.38
CA ALA A 122 -0.61 -9.22 -6.84
C ALA A 122 -1.92 -8.52 -7.20
N PHE A 123 -2.99 -8.83 -6.48
CA PHE A 123 -4.28 -8.19 -6.70
C PHE A 123 -4.26 -6.71 -6.28
N ALA A 124 -3.61 -6.37 -5.15
CA ALA A 124 -3.42 -4.98 -4.74
C ALA A 124 -2.70 -4.16 -5.80
N LYS A 125 -1.64 -4.70 -6.42
CA LYS A 125 -0.90 -4.04 -7.51
C LYS A 125 -1.78 -3.84 -8.75
N ARG A 126 -2.64 -4.81 -9.09
CA ARG A 126 -3.58 -4.67 -10.20
C ARG A 126 -4.61 -3.57 -9.95
N ILE A 127 -5.15 -3.50 -8.74
CA ILE A 127 -6.09 -2.43 -8.35
C ILE A 127 -5.37 -1.08 -8.40
N GLU A 128 -4.17 -0.98 -7.83
CA GLU A 128 -3.38 0.26 -7.86
C GLU A 128 -3.19 0.78 -9.28
N LYS A 129 -2.81 -0.09 -10.23
CA LYS A 129 -2.65 0.29 -11.65
C LYS A 129 -3.94 0.81 -12.28
N ALA A 130 -5.08 0.29 -11.86
CA ALA A 130 -6.37 0.67 -12.43
C ALA A 130 -6.92 2.00 -11.89
N ILE A 131 -6.60 2.32 -10.63
CA ILE A 131 -7.22 3.45 -9.93
C ILE A 131 -6.28 4.62 -9.67
N PHE A 132 -4.98 4.42 -9.74
CA PHE A 132 -3.99 5.46 -9.45
C PHE A 132 -3.45 6.07 -10.74
N PRO A 133 -3.29 7.40 -10.83
CA PRO A 133 -3.63 8.40 -9.82
C PRO A 133 -5.13 8.75 -9.81
N ASN A 134 -5.67 9.00 -8.62
CA ASN A 134 -7.07 9.40 -8.45
C ASN A 134 -7.22 10.35 -7.25
N ASP A 135 -7.99 11.41 -7.39
CA ASP A 135 -8.19 12.42 -6.35
C ASP A 135 -9.23 12.01 -5.28
N LEU A 136 -9.86 10.84 -5.42
CA LEU A 136 -10.81 10.34 -4.43
C LEU A 136 -10.10 9.92 -3.14
N HIS A 137 -10.61 10.40 -2.02
CA HIS A 137 -10.12 10.07 -0.70
C HIS A 137 -10.68 8.72 -0.24
N PHE A 138 -10.18 7.64 -0.81
CA PHE A 138 -10.72 6.28 -0.72
C PHE A 138 -9.68 5.29 -0.18
N LYS A 139 -10.11 4.35 0.66
CA LYS A 139 -9.25 3.34 1.29
C LYS A 139 -9.69 1.95 0.87
N ILE A 140 -8.76 1.18 0.34
CA ILE A 140 -8.98 -0.20 -0.09
C ILE A 140 -8.10 -1.13 0.73
N ALA A 141 -8.65 -2.26 1.16
CA ALA A 141 -7.90 -3.32 1.83
C ALA A 141 -8.31 -4.70 1.35
N LEU A 142 -7.33 -5.60 1.28
CA LEU A 142 -7.46 -6.96 0.75
C LEU A 142 -7.01 -7.97 1.79
N THR A 143 -7.87 -8.92 2.14
CA THR A 143 -7.50 -10.04 3.00
C THR A 143 -7.73 -11.38 2.31
N GLY A 144 -6.80 -12.31 2.49
CA GLY A 144 -6.81 -13.60 1.81
C GLY A 144 -7.84 -14.60 2.37
N CYS A 145 -8.38 -14.38 3.56
CA CYS A 145 -9.34 -15.28 4.20
C CYS A 145 -10.23 -14.54 5.20
N ALA A 146 -11.19 -15.25 5.77
CA ALA A 146 -12.17 -14.72 6.72
C ALA A 146 -11.59 -14.18 8.05
N ASN A 147 -10.35 -14.55 8.42
CA ASN A 147 -9.66 -14.03 9.61
C ASN A 147 -9.43 -12.52 9.57
N ASP A 148 -9.48 -11.93 8.39
CA ASP A 148 -9.44 -10.48 8.18
C ASP A 148 -8.32 -9.75 8.94
N CYS A 149 -7.09 -10.27 8.85
CA CYS A 149 -5.91 -9.76 9.58
C CYS A 149 -5.61 -8.29 9.31
N ILE A 150 -5.94 -7.79 8.11
CA ILE A 150 -5.74 -6.39 7.71
C ILE A 150 -6.96 -5.50 8.06
N LYS A 151 -8.02 -6.09 8.64
CA LYS A 151 -9.26 -5.40 8.97
C LYS A 151 -9.93 -4.77 7.74
N ALA A 152 -10.04 -5.56 6.65
CA ALA A 152 -10.64 -5.12 5.41
C ALA A 152 -12.08 -4.59 5.60
N ARG A 153 -12.84 -5.18 6.54
CA ARG A 153 -14.19 -4.71 6.91
C ARG A 153 -14.27 -3.29 7.45
N MET A 154 -13.14 -2.73 7.91
CA MET A 154 -13.07 -1.37 8.47
C MET A 154 -12.61 -0.32 7.44
N HIS A 155 -12.47 -0.70 6.18
CA HIS A 155 -12.08 0.19 5.09
C HIS A 155 -13.28 0.57 4.23
N ASP A 156 -13.13 1.63 3.42
CA ASP A 156 -14.20 2.09 2.54
C ASP A 156 -14.56 1.00 1.52
N PHE A 157 -13.56 0.20 1.10
CA PHE A 157 -13.74 -0.96 0.26
C PHE A 157 -12.83 -2.12 0.74
N GLY A 158 -13.44 -3.20 1.18
CA GLY A 158 -12.74 -4.40 1.67
C GLY A 158 -13.04 -5.62 0.78
N ILE A 159 -11.98 -6.34 0.39
CA ILE A 159 -12.11 -7.62 -0.32
C ILE A 159 -11.60 -8.72 0.60
N ILE A 160 -12.46 -9.71 0.86
CA ILE A 160 -12.18 -10.83 1.74
C ILE A 160 -12.25 -12.11 0.92
N GLY A 161 -11.16 -12.89 0.93
CA GLY A 161 -11.16 -14.23 0.36
C GLY A 161 -12.04 -15.16 1.19
N MET A 162 -12.94 -15.84 0.53
CA MET A 162 -13.84 -16.79 1.16
C MET A 162 -13.74 -18.14 0.47
N THR A 163 -13.94 -19.20 1.23
CA THR A 163 -14.12 -20.55 0.71
C THR A 163 -15.57 -20.93 0.95
N GLU A 164 -16.26 -21.33 -0.10
CA GLU A 164 -17.62 -21.86 -0.02
C GLU A 164 -17.60 -23.37 -0.23
N PRO A 165 -18.01 -24.16 0.77
CA PRO A 165 -18.11 -25.61 0.63
C PRO A 165 -19.16 -25.98 -0.44
N GLN A 166 -18.76 -26.82 -1.36
CA GLN A 166 -19.69 -27.36 -2.36
C GLN A 166 -20.31 -28.65 -1.83
N TYR A 167 -21.57 -28.60 -1.49
CA TYR A 167 -22.32 -29.74 -1.00
C TYR A 167 -23.27 -30.29 -2.08
N ASP A 168 -23.10 -31.56 -2.42
CA ASP A 168 -24.01 -32.28 -3.31
C ASP A 168 -24.76 -33.37 -2.51
N PRO A 169 -26.06 -33.20 -2.26
CA PRO A 169 -26.84 -34.16 -1.49
C PRO A 169 -26.89 -35.54 -2.12
N ASN A 170 -26.78 -35.68 -3.45
CA ASN A 170 -26.79 -36.94 -4.15
C ASN A 170 -25.49 -37.72 -4.03
N ARG A 171 -24.40 -37.06 -3.67
CA ARG A 171 -23.08 -37.66 -3.46
C ARG A 171 -22.74 -37.80 -1.99
N CYS A 172 -23.54 -37.27 -1.10
CA CYS A 172 -23.32 -37.33 0.34
C CYS A 172 -23.70 -38.69 0.89
N VAL A 173 -22.72 -39.35 1.49
CA VAL A 173 -22.92 -40.67 2.19
C VAL A 173 -23.04 -40.50 3.71
N SER A 174 -23.24 -39.28 4.19
CA SER A 174 -23.41 -38.94 5.61
C SER A 174 -22.28 -39.43 6.54
N CYS A 175 -21.06 -39.58 6.05
CA CYS A 175 -19.92 -40.08 6.81
C CYS A 175 -19.36 -39.09 7.85
N GLY A 176 -19.77 -37.81 7.82
CA GLY A 176 -19.31 -36.77 8.75
C GLY A 176 -17.86 -36.32 8.58
N ALA A 177 -17.15 -36.76 7.54
CA ALA A 177 -15.75 -36.41 7.33
C ALA A 177 -15.54 -34.89 7.11
N CYS A 178 -16.44 -34.24 6.38
CA CYS A 178 -16.43 -32.80 6.15
C CYS A 178 -16.65 -32.01 7.44
N VAL A 179 -17.52 -32.50 8.33
CA VAL A 179 -17.78 -31.83 9.63
C VAL A 179 -16.55 -31.94 10.55
N LYS A 180 -15.86 -33.10 10.53
CA LYS A 180 -14.67 -33.34 11.35
C LYS A 180 -13.42 -32.59 10.81
N GLY A 181 -13.40 -32.28 9.52
CA GLY A 181 -12.29 -31.55 8.89
C GLY A 181 -12.48 -30.06 8.82
N CYS A 182 -13.60 -29.54 9.31
CA CYS A 182 -13.90 -28.11 9.35
C CYS A 182 -13.72 -27.60 10.79
N ASP A 183 -12.54 -27.08 11.11
CA ASP A 183 -12.23 -26.41 12.38
C ASP A 183 -12.67 -24.95 12.36
#